data_c8cad7510f0d91df2d4201cedba99c20
#
_entry.id   c8cad7510f0d91df2d4201cedba99c20
#
_cell.length_a   1.000
_cell.length_b   1.000
_cell.length_c   1.000
_cell.angle_alpha   90.00
_cell.angle_beta   90.00
_cell.angle_gamma   90.00
#
_symmetry.space_group_name_H-M   'P 1'
#
loop_
_entity.id
_entity.type
_entity.pdbx_description
1 polymer ?
#
loop_
_entity_poly.entity_id
_entity_poly.type
_entity_poly.pdbx_seq_one_letter_code
_entity_poly.pdbx_strand_id
1 'polypeptide(L)'
;MPKGVFKLPNITNEPIKSYAPGSPERKELKSQINQLRSIVADVPMIIDGKEVRTGKLVDIRPPHDHHHLLGQYHQGDASHVQMAIDAALKAKPAWEKMNWESRAAIFLKAADLLAGPYRQRMNAVTMLGQSKNAFQAEIDCVAELADFFRFNVKNMYEIYHMQPNSAPGIWNRTVWRPLEGFVFALTPFNFTSIAGNLPGAPALMGNVCVWKPSKTAVYSAHLIMEILKEAGLPDGVINLVYCSGPTAADVVFSHKDFAGIHFTGSTQVFNNIWATIVKNIDKYRSYPRIVGETGGKDYIFADPTACPKEVATAIVRGAFEYQGQKCSAASRAYIPANIWPEVENYVQEDMANIKVGGVEDFTNFVNAVIDEASFMKLSNAIDAANKSADAEVIIGGHYDMSAGYFIQPTIIQAFKPDYITMREELFGPILTVYVYDPEKVDETLDILDKSSAYALTGAIFSKNRANIEEMTRSEEHTSELQSHLNLV
;
A
#
# COMPACT_ATOMS: atom_id res chain seq x y z
N MET A 1 34.56 8.37 14.99
CA MET A 1 34.09 9.38 14.03
C MET A 1 34.73 9.10 12.69
N PRO A 2 34.00 9.12 11.58
CA PRO A 2 34.60 8.99 10.24
C PRO A 2 35.60 10.14 10.02
N LYS A 3 36.70 9.83 9.36
CA LYS A 3 37.76 10.81 9.05
C LYS A 3 37.58 11.48 7.68
N GLY A 4 36.44 11.29 7.03
CA GLY A 4 36.14 11.82 5.71
C GLY A 4 34.74 12.43 5.63
N VAL A 5 34.46 13.11 4.53
CA VAL A 5 33.13 13.64 4.20
C VAL A 5 32.43 12.64 3.28
N PHE A 6 31.27 12.18 3.68
CA PHE A 6 30.45 11.29 2.88
C PHE A 6 29.77 12.05 1.75
N LYS A 7 29.75 11.43 0.58
CA LYS A 7 28.90 11.81 -0.53
C LYS A 7 28.07 10.59 -0.92
N LEU A 8 26.76 10.74 -0.90
CA LEU A 8 25.88 9.64 -1.36
C LEU A 8 26.13 9.36 -2.85
N PRO A 9 26.03 8.07 -3.26
CA PRO A 9 25.95 7.75 -4.68
C PRO A 9 24.72 8.41 -5.31
N ASN A 10 24.74 8.59 -6.62
CA ASN A 10 23.54 9.04 -7.33
C ASN A 10 22.46 7.98 -7.24
N ILE A 11 21.31 8.37 -6.68
CA ILE A 11 20.17 7.45 -6.50
C ILE A 11 19.22 7.61 -7.67
N THR A 12 18.90 6.51 -8.30
CA THR A 12 17.96 6.38 -9.42
C THR A 12 16.96 5.27 -9.10
N ASN A 13 15.80 5.32 -9.75
CA ASN A 13 14.79 4.29 -9.61
C ASN A 13 15.33 2.92 -10.06
N GLU A 14 14.87 1.87 -9.39
CA GLU A 14 15.18 0.48 -9.74
C GLU A 14 14.56 0.13 -11.11
N PRO A 15 15.34 -0.39 -12.05
CA PRO A 15 14.83 -0.82 -13.35
C PRO A 15 13.80 -1.93 -13.22
N ILE A 16 12.62 -1.72 -13.82
CA ILE A 16 11.51 -2.66 -13.84
C ILE A 16 11.75 -3.72 -14.90
N LYS A 17 11.61 -5.00 -14.53
CA LYS A 17 11.74 -6.14 -15.45
C LYS A 17 10.40 -6.47 -16.10
N SER A 18 10.42 -6.82 -17.37
CA SER A 18 9.20 -7.02 -18.16
C SER A 18 8.57 -8.41 -18.02
N TYR A 19 9.36 -9.40 -17.59
CA TYR A 19 8.95 -10.82 -17.57
C TYR A 19 8.41 -11.32 -18.92
N ALA A 20 8.98 -10.81 -20.02
CA ALA A 20 8.59 -11.14 -21.38
C ALA A 20 8.70 -12.66 -21.65
N PRO A 21 7.90 -13.22 -22.57
CA PRO A 21 8.02 -14.62 -22.98
C PRO A 21 9.45 -14.98 -23.37
N GLY A 22 10.00 -16.06 -22.78
CA GLY A 22 11.35 -16.54 -23.03
C GLY A 22 12.47 -15.86 -22.24
N SER A 23 12.21 -14.77 -21.52
CA SER A 23 13.23 -14.06 -20.74
C SER A 23 13.76 -14.90 -19.55
N PRO A 24 15.02 -14.68 -19.13
CA PRO A 24 15.59 -15.37 -17.98
C PRO A 24 14.82 -15.11 -16.69
N GLU A 25 14.48 -13.83 -16.42
CA GLU A 25 13.76 -13.42 -15.24
C GLU A 25 12.37 -14.09 -15.14
N ARG A 26 11.69 -14.31 -16.27
CA ARG A 26 10.41 -15.05 -16.29
C ARG A 26 10.60 -16.51 -15.92
N LYS A 27 11.67 -17.16 -16.39
CA LYS A 27 11.98 -18.56 -16.05
C LYS A 27 12.31 -18.71 -14.57
N GLU A 28 13.12 -17.80 -14.04
CA GLU A 28 13.50 -17.77 -12.62
C GLU A 28 12.28 -17.55 -11.73
N LEU A 29 11.41 -16.57 -12.06
CA LEU A 29 10.20 -16.30 -11.29
C LEU A 29 9.25 -17.51 -11.29
N LYS A 30 9.02 -18.14 -12.43
CA LYS A 30 8.22 -19.38 -12.50
C LYS A 30 8.83 -20.52 -11.68
N SER A 31 10.14 -20.65 -11.67
CA SER A 31 10.84 -21.63 -10.83
C SER A 31 10.60 -21.34 -9.34
N GLN A 32 10.69 -20.09 -8.91
CA GLN A 32 10.41 -19.70 -7.52
C GLN A 32 8.95 -19.94 -7.12
N ILE A 33 7.99 -19.61 -7.99
CA ILE A 33 6.57 -19.91 -7.75
C ILE A 33 6.35 -21.41 -7.53
N ASN A 34 6.91 -22.25 -8.41
CA ASN A 34 6.79 -23.70 -8.30
C ASN A 34 7.45 -24.24 -7.02
N GLN A 35 8.62 -23.72 -6.66
CA GLN A 35 9.32 -24.09 -5.43
C GLN A 35 8.50 -23.74 -4.19
N LEU A 36 7.95 -22.52 -4.11
CA LEU A 36 7.14 -22.08 -2.98
C LEU A 36 5.84 -22.88 -2.87
N ARG A 37 5.22 -23.25 -3.98
CA ARG A 37 4.02 -24.11 -3.96
C ARG A 37 4.30 -25.57 -3.56
N SER A 38 5.54 -26.01 -3.68
CA SER A 38 5.92 -27.39 -3.33
C SER A 38 6.23 -27.61 -1.85
N ILE A 39 6.27 -26.56 -1.04
CA ILE A 39 6.57 -26.58 0.39
C ILE A 39 5.46 -25.93 1.20
N VAL A 40 5.30 -26.36 2.44
CA VAL A 40 4.48 -25.63 3.42
C VAL A 40 5.43 -24.80 4.28
N ALA A 41 5.39 -23.48 4.10
CA ALA A 41 6.29 -22.57 4.80
C ALA A 41 5.92 -22.47 6.29
N ASP A 42 6.93 -22.54 7.18
CA ASP A 42 6.81 -22.18 8.58
C ASP A 42 7.21 -20.72 8.76
N VAL A 43 6.29 -19.88 9.28
CA VAL A 43 6.45 -18.42 9.33
C VAL A 43 6.36 -17.94 10.79
N PRO A 44 7.50 -17.98 11.53
CA PRO A 44 7.55 -17.48 12.92
C PRO A 44 7.54 -15.95 12.98
N MET A 45 7.15 -15.39 14.13
CA MET A 45 7.42 -13.99 14.47
C MET A 45 8.92 -13.77 14.64
N ILE A 46 9.40 -12.53 14.45
CA ILE A 46 10.81 -12.18 14.69
C ILE A 46 10.86 -11.11 15.79
N ILE A 47 11.32 -11.50 16.98
CA ILE A 47 11.41 -10.61 18.14
C ILE A 47 12.82 -10.70 18.73
N ASP A 48 13.47 -9.56 18.99
CA ASP A 48 14.88 -9.48 19.46
C ASP A 48 15.82 -10.30 18.54
N GLY A 49 15.56 -10.27 17.22
CA GLY A 49 16.31 -11.03 16.21
C GLY A 49 16.08 -12.54 16.21
N LYS A 50 15.20 -13.05 17.06
CA LYS A 50 14.92 -14.48 17.24
C LYS A 50 13.57 -14.87 16.64
N GLU A 51 13.52 -16.07 16.10
CA GLU A 51 12.27 -16.71 15.68
C GLU A 51 11.44 -17.13 16.90
N VAL A 52 10.20 -16.67 16.95
CA VAL A 52 9.25 -16.98 18.03
C VAL A 52 8.11 -17.83 17.50
N ARG A 53 8.03 -19.06 17.96
CA ARG A 53 7.02 -20.05 17.58
C ARG A 53 6.08 -20.30 18.75
N THR A 54 4.81 -19.97 18.57
CA THR A 54 3.77 -20.15 19.61
C THR A 54 3.12 -21.52 19.59
N GLY A 55 3.22 -22.23 18.47
CA GLY A 55 2.43 -23.45 18.21
C GLY A 55 0.97 -23.20 17.84
N LYS A 56 0.47 -21.97 17.95
CA LYS A 56 -0.87 -21.58 17.47
C LYS A 56 -0.77 -21.20 15.99
N LEU A 57 -0.95 -22.21 15.15
CA LEU A 57 -0.77 -22.08 13.70
C LEU A 57 -2.03 -21.54 13.03
N VAL A 58 -1.81 -20.66 12.04
CA VAL A 58 -2.85 -20.12 11.16
C VAL A 58 -2.39 -20.29 9.71
N ASP A 59 -3.26 -20.82 8.87
CA ASP A 59 -2.96 -21.11 7.48
C ASP A 59 -2.72 -19.85 6.66
N ILE A 60 -1.77 -19.93 5.77
CA ILE A 60 -1.52 -18.98 4.68
C ILE A 60 -1.95 -19.67 3.38
N ARG A 61 -2.95 -19.12 2.72
CA ARG A 61 -3.51 -19.67 1.47
C ARG A 61 -3.51 -18.61 0.39
N PRO A 62 -3.15 -18.96 -0.88
CA PRO A 62 -3.25 -18.03 -1.98
C PRO A 62 -4.71 -17.59 -2.20
N PRO A 63 -5.01 -16.29 -2.37
CA PRO A 63 -6.39 -15.85 -2.62
C PRO A 63 -7.02 -16.44 -3.90
N HIS A 64 -6.19 -16.75 -4.90
CA HIS A 64 -6.61 -17.35 -6.17
C HIS A 64 -6.69 -18.88 -6.16
N ASP A 65 -6.26 -19.52 -5.06
CA ASP A 65 -6.32 -20.96 -4.85
C ASP A 65 -6.40 -21.26 -3.33
N HIS A 66 -7.53 -20.96 -2.73
CA HIS A 66 -7.70 -21.07 -1.28
C HIS A 66 -7.73 -22.53 -0.78
N HIS A 67 -7.71 -23.52 -1.67
CA HIS A 67 -7.54 -24.93 -1.31
C HIS A 67 -6.07 -25.30 -1.08
N HIS A 68 -5.12 -24.54 -1.66
CA HIS A 68 -3.70 -24.78 -1.49
C HIS A 68 -3.18 -24.23 -0.16
N LEU A 69 -2.43 -25.03 0.60
CA LEU A 69 -1.73 -24.58 1.81
C LEU A 69 -0.32 -24.12 1.44
N LEU A 70 -0.11 -22.79 1.40
CA LEU A 70 1.18 -22.18 1.09
C LEU A 70 2.13 -22.19 2.29
N GLY A 71 1.60 -22.05 3.49
CA GLY A 71 2.37 -22.00 4.72
C GLY A 71 1.49 -21.84 5.95
N GLN A 72 2.13 -21.75 7.11
CA GLN A 72 1.46 -21.46 8.38
C GLN A 72 2.27 -20.45 9.17
N TYR A 73 1.59 -19.47 9.78
CA TYR A 73 2.25 -18.54 10.68
C TYR A 73 1.86 -18.78 12.14
N HIS A 74 2.76 -18.41 13.04
CA HIS A 74 2.56 -18.54 14.48
C HIS A 74 1.84 -17.31 15.04
N GLN A 75 0.55 -17.46 15.39
CA GLN A 75 -0.24 -16.36 15.96
C GLN A 75 0.17 -16.10 17.41
N GLY A 76 0.57 -14.85 17.67
CA GLY A 76 0.87 -14.34 19.01
C GLY A 76 -0.34 -13.73 19.72
N ASP A 77 -0.12 -13.29 20.93
CA ASP A 77 -1.04 -12.61 21.83
C ASP A 77 -0.44 -11.33 22.43
N ALA A 78 -1.10 -10.76 23.44
CA ALA A 78 -0.65 -9.55 24.12
C ALA A 78 0.76 -9.67 24.74
N SER A 79 1.16 -10.86 25.22
CA SER A 79 2.48 -11.07 25.80
C SER A 79 3.60 -10.95 24.75
N HIS A 80 3.34 -11.39 23.52
CA HIS A 80 4.28 -11.27 22.40
C HIS A 80 4.41 -9.83 21.91
N VAL A 81 3.32 -9.05 21.95
CA VAL A 81 3.37 -7.61 21.66
C VAL A 81 4.20 -6.89 22.71
N GLN A 82 4.01 -7.21 23.99
CA GLN A 82 4.83 -6.66 25.09
C GLN A 82 6.30 -7.05 24.93
N MET A 83 6.58 -8.32 24.62
CA MET A 83 7.96 -8.80 24.36
C MET A 83 8.62 -8.00 23.22
N ALA A 84 7.88 -7.69 22.16
CA ALA A 84 8.38 -6.88 21.03
C ALA A 84 8.66 -5.43 21.45
N ILE A 85 7.82 -4.84 22.30
CA ILE A 85 8.05 -3.50 22.88
C ILE A 85 9.31 -3.49 23.75
N ASP A 86 9.46 -4.47 24.64
CA ASP A 86 10.62 -4.59 25.51
C ASP A 86 11.92 -4.76 24.72
N ALA A 87 11.91 -5.58 23.66
CA ALA A 87 13.03 -5.76 22.74
C ALA A 87 13.38 -4.46 22.02
N ALA A 88 12.37 -3.73 21.52
CA ALA A 88 12.55 -2.44 20.86
C ALA A 88 13.20 -1.41 21.81
N LEU A 89 12.66 -1.26 23.00
CA LEU A 89 13.20 -0.31 24.01
C LEU A 89 14.61 -0.69 24.47
N LYS A 90 14.92 -1.97 24.55
CA LYS A 90 16.28 -2.49 24.86
C LYS A 90 17.28 -2.14 23.75
N ALA A 91 16.90 -2.26 22.50
CA ALA A 91 17.76 -1.97 21.35
C ALA A 91 17.99 -0.46 21.13
N LYS A 92 17.01 0.38 21.52
CA LYS A 92 16.98 1.82 21.25
C LYS A 92 18.28 2.56 21.58
N PRO A 93 18.89 2.45 22.80
CA PRO A 93 20.06 3.24 23.16
C PRO A 93 21.30 2.99 22.29
N ALA A 94 21.48 1.77 21.79
CA ALA A 94 22.57 1.44 20.88
C ALA A 94 22.29 1.93 19.45
N TRP A 95 21.06 1.74 19.00
CA TRP A 95 20.63 2.14 17.66
C TRP A 95 20.63 3.65 17.43
N GLU A 96 20.11 4.43 18.39
CA GLU A 96 20.10 5.90 18.30
C GLU A 96 21.49 6.52 18.31
N LYS A 97 22.49 5.84 18.95
CA LYS A 97 23.89 6.27 18.98
C LYS A 97 24.68 5.88 17.75
N MET A 98 24.18 4.93 16.96
CA MET A 98 24.80 4.55 15.69
C MET A 98 24.82 5.75 14.75
N ASN A 99 25.97 6.02 14.14
CA ASN A 99 26.08 7.12 13.17
C ASN A 99 25.12 6.86 11.99
N TRP A 100 24.62 7.93 11.40
CA TRP A 100 23.60 7.86 10.34
C TRP A 100 24.12 7.13 9.10
N GLU A 101 25.42 7.23 8.80
CA GLU A 101 26.06 6.57 7.65
C GLU A 101 26.00 5.05 7.77
N SER A 102 26.22 4.53 8.97
CA SER A 102 26.13 3.09 9.23
C SER A 102 24.68 2.58 9.14
N ARG A 103 23.70 3.38 9.63
CA ARG A 103 22.29 3.06 9.44
C ARG A 103 21.91 3.10 7.95
N ALA A 104 22.34 4.12 7.22
CA ALA A 104 22.13 4.24 5.76
C ALA A 104 22.68 3.04 4.99
N ALA A 105 23.90 2.61 5.34
CA ALA A 105 24.55 1.47 4.68
C ALA A 105 23.75 0.16 4.81
N ILE A 106 23.07 -0.07 5.94
CA ILE A 106 22.19 -1.23 6.14
C ILE A 106 21.01 -1.19 5.16
N PHE A 107 20.32 -0.05 5.05
CA PHE A 107 19.17 0.08 4.15
C PHE A 107 19.56 0.07 2.67
N LEU A 108 20.69 0.65 2.29
CA LEU A 108 21.22 0.53 0.93
C LEU A 108 21.54 -0.93 0.58
N LYS A 109 22.18 -1.66 1.50
CA LYS A 109 22.44 -3.11 1.32
C LYS A 109 21.15 -3.90 1.26
N ALA A 110 20.13 -3.57 2.07
CA ALA A 110 18.82 -4.21 1.98
C ALA A 110 18.16 -3.99 0.61
N ALA A 111 18.27 -2.78 0.05
CA ALA A 111 17.81 -2.49 -1.30
C ALA A 111 18.54 -3.33 -2.37
N ASP A 112 19.85 -3.49 -2.25
CA ASP A 112 20.64 -4.29 -3.19
C ASP A 112 20.35 -5.81 -3.07
N LEU A 113 20.14 -6.32 -1.86
CA LEU A 113 19.71 -7.70 -1.64
C LEU A 113 18.33 -7.94 -2.25
N LEU A 114 17.40 -7.03 -2.03
CA LEU A 114 16.04 -7.12 -2.56
C LEU A 114 16.02 -7.06 -4.09
N ALA A 115 16.70 -6.08 -4.69
CA ALA A 115 16.78 -5.90 -6.14
C ALA A 115 17.64 -6.97 -6.84
N GLY A 116 18.46 -7.69 -6.10
CA GLY A 116 19.37 -8.74 -6.57
C GLY A 116 18.87 -10.15 -6.22
N PRO A 117 19.53 -10.83 -5.26
CA PRO A 117 19.31 -12.26 -5.01
C PRO A 117 17.91 -12.61 -4.51
N TYR A 118 17.23 -11.69 -3.82
CA TYR A 118 15.88 -11.92 -3.30
C TYR A 118 14.76 -11.57 -4.28
N ARG A 119 15.05 -10.91 -5.41
CA ARG A 119 14.06 -10.37 -6.34
C ARG A 119 12.95 -11.36 -6.71
N GLN A 120 13.34 -12.51 -7.24
CA GLN A 120 12.36 -13.47 -7.73
C GLN A 120 11.60 -14.17 -6.61
N ARG A 121 12.28 -14.46 -5.50
CA ARG A 121 11.63 -15.05 -4.31
C ARG A 121 10.62 -14.09 -3.71
N MET A 122 10.95 -12.80 -3.60
CA MET A 122 10.05 -11.79 -3.05
C MET A 122 8.84 -11.55 -3.97
N ASN A 123 9.07 -11.48 -5.29
CA ASN A 123 7.97 -11.39 -6.24
C ASN A 123 7.06 -12.63 -6.16
N ALA A 124 7.60 -13.83 -6.10
CA ALA A 124 6.82 -15.06 -6.01
C ALA A 124 5.98 -15.12 -4.71
N VAL A 125 6.56 -14.74 -3.56
CA VAL A 125 5.82 -14.67 -2.29
C VAL A 125 4.68 -13.65 -2.37
N THR A 126 4.93 -12.48 -2.97
CA THR A 126 3.91 -11.44 -3.16
C THR A 126 2.80 -11.90 -4.13
N MET A 127 3.17 -12.53 -5.25
CA MET A 127 2.20 -13.09 -6.18
C MET A 127 1.29 -14.11 -5.52
N LEU A 128 1.87 -15.08 -4.84
CA LEU A 128 1.12 -16.17 -4.20
C LEU A 128 0.30 -15.69 -3.00
N GLY A 129 0.87 -14.85 -2.13
CA GLY A 129 0.21 -14.40 -0.90
C GLY A 129 -0.83 -13.31 -1.08
N GLN A 130 -0.73 -12.51 -2.15
CA GLN A 130 -1.56 -11.33 -2.37
C GLN A 130 -2.30 -11.33 -3.70
N SER A 131 -2.18 -12.39 -4.51
CA SER A 131 -2.74 -12.49 -5.87
C SER A 131 -2.39 -11.30 -6.76
N LYS A 132 -1.12 -10.91 -6.77
CA LYS A 132 -0.57 -9.97 -7.75
C LYS A 132 -0.05 -10.73 -8.98
N ASN A 133 -0.21 -10.18 -10.17
CA ASN A 133 0.49 -10.71 -11.34
C ASN A 133 1.99 -10.35 -11.29
N ALA A 134 2.78 -10.91 -12.21
CA ALA A 134 4.23 -10.71 -12.21
C ALA A 134 4.65 -9.23 -12.31
N PHE A 135 3.95 -8.45 -13.12
CA PHE A 135 4.24 -7.04 -13.32
C PHE A 135 3.91 -6.19 -12.09
N GLN A 136 2.76 -6.44 -11.47
CA GLN A 136 2.35 -5.77 -10.23
C GLN A 136 3.27 -6.11 -9.06
N ALA A 137 3.68 -7.39 -8.93
CA ALA A 137 4.64 -7.79 -7.90
C ALA A 137 6.00 -7.11 -8.12
N GLU A 138 6.46 -7.04 -9.36
CA GLU A 138 7.73 -6.38 -9.70
C GLU A 138 7.74 -4.90 -9.30
N ILE A 139 6.67 -4.16 -9.60
CA ILE A 139 6.57 -2.73 -9.30
C ILE A 139 6.25 -2.52 -7.83
N ASP A 140 5.12 -3.03 -7.36
CA ASP A 140 4.53 -2.70 -6.04
C ASP A 140 5.22 -3.42 -4.87
N CYS A 141 6.25 -4.22 -5.14
CA CYS A 141 7.03 -4.91 -4.13
C CYS A 141 8.51 -4.60 -4.29
N VAL A 142 9.19 -5.22 -5.27
CA VAL A 142 10.66 -5.20 -5.31
C VAL A 142 11.19 -3.84 -5.73
N ALA A 143 10.73 -3.29 -6.86
CA ALA A 143 11.25 -2.03 -7.37
C ALA A 143 10.95 -0.88 -6.40
N GLU A 144 9.71 -0.76 -5.98
CA GLU A 144 9.28 0.32 -5.10
C GLU A 144 9.90 0.22 -3.69
N LEU A 145 10.04 -0.98 -3.09
CA LEU A 145 10.68 -1.09 -1.78
C LEU A 145 12.19 -0.80 -1.85
N ALA A 146 12.87 -1.22 -2.93
CA ALA A 146 14.26 -0.87 -3.14
C ALA A 146 14.43 0.64 -3.29
N ASP A 147 13.52 1.29 -4.02
CA ASP A 147 13.47 2.73 -4.19
C ASP A 147 13.17 3.43 -2.87
N PHE A 148 12.19 2.98 -2.09
CA PHE A 148 11.94 3.52 -0.76
C PHE A 148 13.20 3.52 0.11
N PHE A 149 13.90 2.41 0.19
CA PHE A 149 15.13 2.34 1.00
C PHE A 149 16.22 3.29 0.49
N ARG A 150 16.42 3.38 -0.83
CA ARG A 150 17.43 4.27 -1.43
C ARG A 150 17.07 5.74 -1.30
N PHE A 151 15.83 6.11 -1.63
CA PHE A 151 15.37 7.50 -1.56
C PHE A 151 15.19 7.99 -0.13
N ASN A 152 14.78 7.13 0.81
CA ASN A 152 14.75 7.48 2.23
C ASN A 152 16.15 7.80 2.77
N VAL A 153 17.19 7.08 2.33
CA VAL A 153 18.58 7.42 2.67
C VAL A 153 18.96 8.77 2.11
N LYS A 154 18.58 9.09 0.86
CA LYS A 154 18.79 10.42 0.27
C LYS A 154 18.06 11.49 1.06
N ASN A 155 16.79 11.30 1.36
CA ASN A 155 15.98 12.26 2.12
C ASN A 155 16.55 12.48 3.53
N MET A 156 16.97 11.42 4.23
CA MET A 156 17.66 11.53 5.52
C MET A 156 18.94 12.37 5.40
N TYR A 157 19.75 12.14 4.37
CA TYR A 157 20.95 12.91 4.11
C TYR A 157 20.63 14.39 3.91
N GLU A 158 19.61 14.72 3.12
CA GLU A 158 19.18 16.10 2.86
C GLU A 158 18.68 16.76 4.15
N ILE A 159 17.84 16.07 4.94
CA ILE A 159 17.35 16.56 6.23
C ILE A 159 18.52 16.85 7.18
N TYR A 160 19.51 15.97 7.30
CA TYR A 160 20.65 16.15 8.19
C TYR A 160 21.59 17.29 7.74
N HIS A 161 21.55 17.65 6.46
CA HIS A 161 22.31 18.80 5.92
C HIS A 161 21.60 20.14 6.09
N MET A 162 20.30 20.14 6.44
CA MET A 162 19.60 21.38 6.78
C MET A 162 20.08 21.89 8.14
N GLN A 163 21.08 22.77 8.10
CA GLN A 163 21.71 23.32 9.28
C GLN A 163 21.45 24.84 9.41
N PRO A 164 21.34 25.37 10.64
CA PRO A 164 21.13 26.78 10.87
C PRO A 164 22.37 27.60 10.50
N ASN A 165 22.15 28.88 10.19
CA ASN A 165 23.24 29.82 9.98
C ASN A 165 24.01 30.09 11.28
N SER A 166 25.34 30.24 11.20
CA SER A 166 26.21 30.63 12.30
C SER A 166 26.60 32.08 12.17
N ALA A 167 26.59 32.82 13.28
CA ALA A 167 27.14 34.18 13.33
C ALA A 167 28.64 34.15 13.61
N PRO A 168 29.39 35.24 13.38
CA PRO A 168 30.82 35.34 13.74
C PRO A 168 31.06 35.00 15.22
N GLY A 169 31.95 34.04 15.49
CA GLY A 169 32.28 33.57 16.85
C GLY A 169 31.27 32.57 17.45
N ILE A 170 30.22 32.19 16.73
CA ILE A 170 29.21 31.22 17.19
C ILE A 170 29.09 30.12 16.15
N TRP A 171 29.02 28.87 16.60
CA TRP A 171 28.74 27.70 15.78
C TRP A 171 27.41 27.08 16.16
N ASN A 172 26.36 27.35 15.37
CA ASN A 172 25.04 26.77 15.54
C ASN A 172 24.92 25.48 14.74
N ARG A 173 24.31 24.46 15.34
CA ARG A 173 23.97 23.23 14.63
C ARG A 173 22.71 22.60 15.20
N THR A 174 21.94 21.94 14.35
CA THR A 174 20.82 21.09 14.71
C THR A 174 21.29 19.65 14.82
N VAL A 175 20.84 18.95 15.85
CA VAL A 175 21.02 17.50 16.03
C VAL A 175 19.65 16.85 15.98
N TRP A 176 19.46 15.99 14.99
CA TRP A 176 18.21 15.24 14.81
C TRP A 176 18.22 14.02 15.71
N ARG A 177 17.29 13.97 16.66
CA ARG A 177 17.15 12.85 17.61
C ARG A 177 15.93 12.01 17.28
N PRO A 178 15.99 10.66 17.46
CA PRO A 178 14.83 9.78 17.41
C PRO A 178 13.79 10.15 18.46
N LEU A 179 12.56 9.66 18.26
CA LEU A 179 11.45 9.86 19.19
C LEU A 179 11.73 9.18 20.54
N GLU A 180 11.12 9.68 21.61
CA GLU A 180 11.24 9.15 22.98
C GLU A 180 10.31 7.94 23.18
N GLY A 181 10.76 6.76 22.77
CA GLY A 181 9.99 5.52 22.86
C GLY A 181 10.11 4.67 21.62
N PHE A 182 9.05 3.95 21.26
CA PHE A 182 8.96 3.10 20.07
C PHE A 182 7.87 3.57 19.11
N VAL A 183 8.06 3.25 17.83
CA VAL A 183 7.08 3.48 16.77
C VAL A 183 6.33 2.18 16.48
N PHE A 184 5.01 2.26 16.36
CA PHE A 184 4.18 1.16 15.91
C PHE A 184 3.96 1.26 14.40
N ALA A 185 4.43 0.28 13.63
CA ALA A 185 4.17 0.17 12.21
C ALA A 185 3.02 -0.83 11.98
N LEU A 186 1.90 -0.33 11.49
CA LEU A 186 0.72 -1.14 11.15
C LEU A 186 0.49 -1.07 9.66
N THR A 187 0.74 -2.19 8.95
CA THR A 187 0.91 -2.18 7.51
C THR A 187 -0.17 -2.94 6.75
N PRO A 188 -0.51 -2.49 5.52
CA PRO A 188 -1.57 -3.05 4.70
C PRO A 188 -1.16 -4.36 4.04
N PHE A 189 -2.09 -4.94 3.27
CA PHE A 189 -1.83 -6.15 2.50
C PHE A 189 -1.43 -5.88 1.04
N ASN A 190 -1.87 -4.77 0.49
CA ASN A 190 -1.89 -4.53 -0.95
C ASN A 190 -0.54 -4.15 -1.55
N PHE A 191 0.38 -3.57 -0.76
CA PHE A 191 1.72 -3.21 -1.20
C PHE A 191 2.77 -3.77 -0.25
N THR A 192 3.55 -4.73 -0.72
CA THR A 192 4.70 -5.27 0.03
C THR A 192 5.76 -4.18 0.26
N SER A 193 5.91 -3.24 -0.67
CA SER A 193 6.77 -2.07 -0.55
C SER A 193 6.39 -1.19 0.63
N ILE A 194 5.12 -0.83 0.76
CA ILE A 194 4.59 -0.05 1.90
C ILE A 194 4.80 -0.83 3.20
N ALA A 195 4.53 -2.15 3.19
CA ALA A 195 4.72 -2.99 4.37
C ALA A 195 6.16 -2.98 4.89
N GLY A 196 7.16 -2.92 4.01
CA GLY A 196 8.58 -2.78 4.39
C GLY A 196 8.99 -1.36 4.73
N ASN A 197 8.38 -0.37 4.08
CA ASN A 197 8.71 1.04 4.29
C ASN A 197 8.21 1.59 5.63
N LEU A 198 7.02 1.23 6.08
CA LEU A 198 6.45 1.77 7.31
C LEU A 198 7.30 1.50 8.56
N PRO A 199 7.88 0.31 8.79
CA PRO A 199 8.89 0.12 9.84
C PRO A 199 10.27 0.63 9.42
N GLY A 200 10.62 0.59 8.13
CA GLY A 200 11.95 0.93 7.62
C GLY A 200 12.29 2.42 7.73
N ALA A 201 11.38 3.29 7.34
CA ALA A 201 11.61 4.75 7.35
C ALA A 201 11.90 5.29 8.78
N PRO A 202 11.07 5.02 9.80
CA PRO A 202 11.41 5.44 11.16
C PRO A 202 12.66 4.77 11.71
N ALA A 203 12.92 3.49 11.38
CA ALA A 203 14.13 2.80 11.81
C ALA A 203 15.39 3.46 11.24
N LEU A 204 15.40 3.82 9.94
CA LEU A 204 16.50 4.54 9.31
C LEU A 204 16.83 5.85 10.05
N MET A 205 15.82 6.57 10.53
CA MET A 205 15.97 7.81 11.32
C MET A 205 16.38 7.56 12.77
N GLY A 206 16.69 6.31 13.16
CA GLY A 206 17.19 5.94 14.48
C GLY A 206 16.13 5.52 15.48
N ASN A 207 14.86 5.42 15.07
CA ASN A 207 13.78 4.90 15.90
C ASN A 207 13.83 3.36 15.98
N VAL A 208 13.12 2.80 16.95
CA VAL A 208 12.87 1.36 17.04
C VAL A 208 11.39 1.08 16.82
N CYS A 209 11.08 -0.08 16.22
CA CYS A 209 9.74 -0.36 15.73
C CYS A 209 9.19 -1.69 16.26
N VAL A 210 7.89 -1.68 16.55
CA VAL A 210 7.04 -2.87 16.61
C VAL A 210 6.23 -2.90 15.34
N TRP A 211 6.35 -3.95 14.55
CA TRP A 211 5.70 -4.08 13.24
C TRP A 211 4.64 -5.17 13.25
N LYS A 212 3.41 -4.79 12.93
CA LYS A 212 2.30 -5.72 12.73
C LYS A 212 1.79 -5.64 11.29
N PRO A 213 2.06 -6.64 10.44
CA PRO A 213 1.55 -6.69 9.07
C PRO A 213 0.08 -7.12 9.06
N SER A 214 -0.58 -6.96 7.90
CA SER A 214 -1.86 -7.62 7.63
C SER A 214 -1.72 -9.15 7.74
N LYS A 215 -2.76 -9.83 8.21
CA LYS A 215 -2.79 -11.30 8.31
C LYS A 215 -2.54 -12.01 6.97
N THR A 216 -2.89 -11.36 5.86
CA THR A 216 -2.74 -11.89 4.50
C THR A 216 -1.37 -11.57 3.87
N ALA A 217 -0.53 -10.76 4.54
CA ALA A 217 0.80 -10.37 4.06
C ALA A 217 1.94 -10.81 5.01
N VAL A 218 1.69 -11.77 5.90
CA VAL A 218 2.68 -12.22 6.91
C VAL A 218 3.90 -12.86 6.26
N TYR A 219 3.74 -13.59 5.16
CA TYR A 219 4.84 -14.26 4.50
C TYR A 219 5.82 -13.28 3.83
N SER A 220 5.31 -12.30 3.10
CA SER A 220 6.16 -11.25 2.53
C SER A 220 6.83 -10.40 3.62
N ALA A 221 6.13 -10.09 4.71
CA ALA A 221 6.70 -9.38 5.85
C ALA A 221 7.84 -10.17 6.51
N HIS A 222 7.69 -11.48 6.67
CA HIS A 222 8.74 -12.35 7.19
C HIS A 222 10.00 -12.30 6.30
N LEU A 223 9.82 -12.41 4.98
CA LEU A 223 10.93 -12.36 4.04
C LEU A 223 11.64 -11.00 4.04
N ILE A 224 10.91 -9.89 4.24
CA ILE A 224 11.53 -8.57 4.42
C ILE A 224 12.42 -8.55 5.67
N MET A 225 11.99 -9.17 6.78
CA MET A 225 12.83 -9.26 7.98
C MET A 225 14.08 -10.11 7.76
N GLU A 226 14.00 -11.22 6.99
CA GLU A 226 15.19 -11.99 6.58
C GLU A 226 16.18 -11.08 5.83
N ILE A 227 15.71 -10.30 4.85
CA ILE A 227 16.54 -9.37 4.07
C ILE A 227 17.19 -8.30 4.96
N LEU A 228 16.42 -7.67 5.84
CA LEU A 228 16.93 -6.64 6.75
C LEU A 228 17.99 -7.22 7.71
N LYS A 229 17.78 -8.43 8.21
CA LYS A 229 18.74 -9.13 9.06
C LYS A 229 20.04 -9.46 8.31
N GLU A 230 19.97 -9.98 7.08
CA GLU A 230 21.13 -10.23 6.21
C GLU A 230 21.85 -8.92 5.83
N ALA A 231 21.11 -7.83 5.69
CA ALA A 231 21.70 -6.51 5.48
C ALA A 231 22.48 -5.98 6.69
N GLY A 232 22.22 -6.54 7.88
CA GLY A 232 22.92 -6.19 9.10
C GLY A 232 22.11 -5.31 10.06
N LEU A 233 20.77 -5.29 9.94
CA LEU A 233 19.90 -4.63 10.92
C LEU A 233 20.10 -5.28 12.30
N PRO A 234 20.44 -4.52 13.35
CA PRO A 234 20.64 -5.08 14.68
C PRO A 234 19.35 -5.66 15.26
N ASP A 235 19.50 -6.70 16.07
CA ASP A 235 18.41 -7.35 16.77
C ASP A 235 17.61 -6.34 17.63
N GLY A 236 16.28 -6.45 17.61
CA GLY A 236 15.38 -5.59 18.37
C GLY A 236 15.06 -4.23 17.76
N VAL A 237 15.74 -3.78 16.68
CA VAL A 237 15.43 -2.49 16.03
C VAL A 237 14.06 -2.52 15.38
N ILE A 238 13.73 -3.59 14.65
CA ILE A 238 12.38 -3.87 14.13
C ILE A 238 11.98 -5.24 14.67
N ASN A 239 10.79 -5.32 15.28
CA ASN A 239 10.24 -6.54 15.86
C ASN A 239 8.92 -6.87 15.17
N LEU A 240 8.85 -8.02 14.51
CA LEU A 240 7.72 -8.46 13.70
C LEU A 240 6.80 -9.38 14.50
N VAL A 241 5.54 -8.96 14.69
CA VAL A 241 4.55 -9.70 15.48
C VAL A 241 3.29 -10.00 14.65
N TYR A 242 2.72 -11.19 14.85
CA TYR A 242 1.48 -11.62 14.22
C TYR A 242 0.39 -11.80 15.27
N CYS A 243 -0.49 -10.83 15.39
CA CYS A 243 -1.62 -10.89 16.31
C CYS A 243 -2.84 -10.16 15.74
N SER A 244 -3.96 -10.23 16.43
CA SER A 244 -5.15 -9.47 16.04
C SER A 244 -4.93 -7.96 16.19
N GLY A 245 -5.63 -7.15 15.38
CA GLY A 245 -5.56 -5.69 15.49
C GLY A 245 -5.92 -5.18 16.89
N PRO A 246 -7.07 -5.59 17.46
CA PRO A 246 -7.44 -5.22 18.82
C PRO A 246 -6.39 -5.58 19.87
N THR A 247 -5.86 -6.82 19.84
CA THR A 247 -4.79 -7.25 20.78
C THR A 247 -3.56 -6.34 20.71
N ALA A 248 -3.11 -5.99 19.51
CA ALA A 248 -1.99 -5.06 19.37
C ALA A 248 -2.33 -3.66 19.88
N ALA A 249 -3.53 -3.16 19.54
CA ALA A 249 -3.97 -1.82 19.92
C ALA A 249 -4.05 -1.65 21.45
N ASP A 250 -4.60 -2.65 22.15
CA ASP A 250 -4.75 -2.62 23.61
C ASP A 250 -3.39 -2.51 24.33
N VAL A 251 -2.38 -3.21 23.85
CA VAL A 251 -1.03 -3.18 24.47
C VAL A 251 -0.27 -1.92 24.04
N VAL A 252 -0.21 -1.64 22.74
CA VAL A 252 0.59 -0.54 22.19
C VAL A 252 0.08 0.82 22.63
N PHE A 253 -1.23 1.10 22.49
CA PHE A 253 -1.78 2.43 22.79
C PHE A 253 -2.01 2.70 24.28
N SER A 254 -1.82 1.69 25.14
CA SER A 254 -1.79 1.90 26.59
C SER A 254 -0.37 2.09 27.13
N HIS A 255 0.67 1.84 26.36
CA HIS A 255 2.05 1.85 26.81
C HIS A 255 2.62 3.27 26.91
N LYS A 256 3.22 3.63 28.05
CA LYS A 256 3.77 4.97 28.33
C LYS A 256 4.86 5.44 27.35
N ASP A 257 5.61 4.51 26.77
CA ASP A 257 6.70 4.78 25.83
C ASP A 257 6.24 4.64 24.35
N PHE A 258 4.91 4.66 24.08
CA PHE A 258 4.41 4.78 22.73
C PHE A 258 4.72 6.17 22.18
N ALA A 259 5.57 6.25 21.15
CA ALA A 259 6.08 7.51 20.62
C ALA A 259 5.49 7.90 19.26
N GLY A 260 4.87 6.96 18.57
CA GLY A 260 4.20 7.25 17.30
C GLY A 260 3.67 6.02 16.58
N ILE A 261 2.82 6.26 15.61
CA ILE A 261 2.32 5.25 14.68
C ILE A 261 2.62 5.64 13.25
N HIS A 262 3.04 4.65 12.45
CA HIS A 262 3.11 4.74 10.99
C HIS A 262 2.13 3.72 10.43
N PHE A 263 1.05 4.23 9.83
CA PHE A 263 -0.15 3.46 9.48
C PHE A 263 -0.48 3.56 8.00
N THR A 264 -0.83 2.45 7.39
CA THR A 264 -1.57 2.43 6.13
C THR A 264 -2.68 1.38 6.22
N GLY A 265 -3.92 1.77 5.93
CA GLY A 265 -5.08 0.89 6.01
C GLY A 265 -6.41 1.64 5.86
N SER A 266 -7.50 1.06 6.35
CA SER A 266 -8.82 1.68 6.19
C SER A 266 -8.99 2.93 7.05
N THR A 267 -9.69 3.93 6.51
CA THR A 267 -10.03 5.19 7.18
C THR A 267 -10.75 4.96 8.51
N GLN A 268 -11.68 4.01 8.56
CA GLN A 268 -12.41 3.69 9.79
C GLN A 268 -11.47 3.20 10.91
N VAL A 269 -10.49 2.33 10.58
CA VAL A 269 -9.50 1.85 11.55
C VAL A 269 -8.63 3.01 12.02
N PHE A 270 -8.18 3.87 11.10
CA PHE A 270 -7.36 5.03 11.43
C PHE A 270 -8.07 6.00 12.39
N ASN A 271 -9.33 6.32 12.12
CA ASN A 271 -10.14 7.19 13.00
C ASN A 271 -10.28 6.60 14.41
N ASN A 272 -10.48 5.28 14.51
CA ASN A 272 -10.56 4.58 15.81
C ASN A 272 -9.22 4.59 16.56
N ILE A 273 -8.11 4.44 15.84
CA ILE A 273 -6.75 4.54 16.40
C ILE A 273 -6.52 5.95 16.93
N TRP A 274 -6.83 6.97 16.14
CA TRP A 274 -6.66 8.37 16.56
C TRP A 274 -7.46 8.66 17.82
N ALA A 275 -8.75 8.29 17.85
CA ALA A 275 -9.59 8.46 19.05
C ALA A 275 -9.01 7.74 20.28
N THR A 276 -8.41 6.55 20.09
CA THR A 276 -7.77 5.77 21.15
C THR A 276 -6.51 6.45 21.68
N ILE A 277 -5.67 6.99 20.79
CA ILE A 277 -4.45 7.72 21.16
C ILE A 277 -4.83 8.97 21.97
N VAL A 278 -5.83 9.75 21.53
CA VAL A 278 -6.29 10.95 22.25
C VAL A 278 -6.77 10.60 23.65
N LYS A 279 -7.53 9.52 23.83
CA LYS A 279 -8.01 9.06 25.16
C LYS A 279 -6.88 8.69 26.12
N ASN A 280 -5.69 8.35 25.61
CA ASN A 280 -4.56 7.93 26.40
C ASN A 280 -3.45 9.00 26.48
N ILE A 281 -3.71 10.23 26.02
CA ILE A 281 -2.67 11.26 25.84
C ILE A 281 -1.89 11.56 27.12
N ASP A 282 -2.54 11.56 28.28
CA ASP A 282 -1.91 11.82 29.58
C ASP A 282 -1.00 10.68 30.08
N LYS A 283 -1.06 9.49 29.46
CA LYS A 283 -0.22 8.34 29.84
C LYS A 283 1.14 8.36 29.16
N TYR A 284 1.27 9.05 28.02
CA TYR A 284 2.48 9.00 27.22
C TYR A 284 3.57 9.91 27.77
N ARG A 285 4.82 9.47 27.64
CA ARG A 285 6.00 10.25 28.02
C ARG A 285 6.13 11.56 27.23
N SER A 286 5.76 11.53 25.97
CA SER A 286 5.60 12.70 25.09
C SER A 286 4.42 12.45 24.14
N TYR A 287 3.83 13.52 23.58
CA TYR A 287 2.74 13.34 22.62
C TYR A 287 3.25 12.58 21.37
N PRO A 288 2.57 11.48 20.99
CA PRO A 288 3.02 10.64 19.88
C PRO A 288 2.83 11.29 18.53
N ARG A 289 3.64 10.90 17.55
CA ARG A 289 3.46 11.26 16.15
C ARG A 289 2.48 10.30 15.49
N ILE A 290 1.53 10.85 14.73
CA ILE A 290 0.54 10.08 13.99
C ILE A 290 0.78 10.35 12.51
N VAL A 291 1.23 9.34 11.79
CA VAL A 291 1.41 9.37 10.33
C VAL A 291 0.53 8.27 9.75
N GLY A 292 -0.43 8.65 8.92
CA GLY A 292 -1.40 7.71 8.38
C GLY A 292 -1.71 7.97 6.92
N GLU A 293 -1.76 6.89 6.16
CA GLU A 293 -2.29 6.80 4.80
C GLU A 293 -3.55 5.97 4.85
N THR A 294 -4.64 6.46 4.29
CA THR A 294 -5.95 5.79 4.36
C THR A 294 -6.52 5.51 2.98
N GLY A 295 -7.78 5.10 2.91
CA GLY A 295 -8.47 4.85 1.66
C GLY A 295 -8.75 6.10 0.84
N GLY A 296 -9.10 5.89 -0.42
CA GLY A 296 -9.48 6.91 -1.39
C GLY A 296 -10.82 6.58 -2.07
N LYS A 297 -11.39 7.58 -2.72
CA LYS A 297 -12.50 7.40 -3.66
C LYS A 297 -12.15 8.15 -4.94
N ASP A 298 -11.12 7.64 -5.59
CA ASP A 298 -10.45 8.30 -6.68
C ASP A 298 -11.27 8.26 -7.95
N TYR A 299 -11.06 9.25 -8.78
CA TYR A 299 -11.94 9.52 -9.89
C TYR A 299 -11.20 9.74 -11.20
N ILE A 300 -11.96 9.53 -12.29
CA ILE A 300 -11.65 10.00 -13.62
C ILE A 300 -12.71 11.04 -13.97
N PHE A 301 -12.27 12.26 -14.32
CA PHE A 301 -13.14 13.31 -14.82
C PHE A 301 -12.76 13.63 -16.28
N ALA A 302 -13.68 13.46 -17.19
CA ALA A 302 -13.50 13.82 -18.60
C ALA A 302 -14.35 15.02 -18.94
N ASP A 303 -13.77 16.05 -19.58
CA ASP A 303 -14.54 17.15 -20.14
C ASP A 303 -15.08 16.82 -21.54
N PRO A 304 -16.02 17.62 -22.10
CA PRO A 304 -16.62 17.36 -23.41
C PRO A 304 -15.63 17.28 -24.59
N THR A 305 -14.38 17.76 -24.41
CA THR A 305 -13.33 17.74 -25.44
C THR A 305 -12.38 16.56 -25.30
N ALA A 306 -12.49 15.76 -24.25
CA ALA A 306 -11.58 14.64 -23.96
C ALA A 306 -11.57 13.61 -25.10
N CYS A 307 -10.44 12.90 -25.23
CA CYS A 307 -10.31 11.81 -26.19
C CYS A 307 -10.95 10.53 -25.64
N PRO A 308 -12.03 10.00 -26.26
CA PRO A 308 -12.74 8.82 -25.76
C PRO A 308 -11.83 7.62 -25.53
N LYS A 309 -10.88 7.35 -26.44
CA LYS A 309 -9.97 6.22 -26.35
C LYS A 309 -8.99 6.33 -25.17
N GLU A 310 -8.48 7.54 -24.89
CA GLU A 310 -7.61 7.80 -23.75
C GLU A 310 -8.36 7.59 -22.44
N VAL A 311 -9.59 8.12 -22.34
CA VAL A 311 -10.47 7.94 -21.18
C VAL A 311 -10.79 6.46 -20.96
N ALA A 312 -11.14 5.71 -22.00
CA ALA A 312 -11.41 4.28 -21.91
C ALA A 312 -10.20 3.49 -21.42
N THR A 313 -9.01 3.76 -21.95
CA THR A 313 -7.77 3.12 -21.49
C THR A 313 -7.48 3.46 -20.04
N ALA A 314 -7.70 4.70 -19.62
CA ALA A 314 -7.52 5.12 -18.23
C ALA A 314 -8.53 4.43 -17.29
N ILE A 315 -9.77 4.26 -17.69
CA ILE A 315 -10.78 3.49 -16.95
C ILE A 315 -10.29 2.06 -16.72
N VAL A 316 -9.92 1.35 -17.77
CA VAL A 316 -9.55 -0.06 -17.68
C VAL A 316 -8.29 -0.25 -16.85
N ARG A 317 -7.25 0.56 -17.10
CA ARG A 317 -5.99 0.49 -16.37
C ARG A 317 -6.11 0.98 -14.93
N GLY A 318 -6.75 2.12 -14.72
CA GLY A 318 -6.85 2.77 -13.43
C GLY A 318 -7.77 2.04 -12.44
N ALA A 319 -8.85 1.41 -12.94
CA ALA A 319 -9.82 0.75 -12.08
C ALA A 319 -9.51 -0.73 -11.80
N PHE A 320 -8.89 -1.46 -12.73
CA PHE A 320 -8.85 -2.93 -12.66
C PHE A 320 -7.45 -3.51 -12.43
N GLU A 321 -6.40 -2.71 -12.53
CA GLU A 321 -5.07 -3.16 -12.16
C GLU A 321 -5.05 -3.57 -10.69
N TYR A 322 -4.48 -4.75 -10.41
CA TYR A 322 -4.52 -5.40 -9.09
C TYR A 322 -5.94 -5.46 -8.51
N GLN A 323 -6.93 -5.79 -9.34
CA GLN A 323 -8.34 -5.95 -8.94
C GLN A 323 -8.89 -4.72 -8.21
N GLY A 324 -8.41 -3.50 -8.54
CA GLY A 324 -8.84 -2.27 -7.85
C GLY A 324 -8.49 -2.20 -6.36
N GLN A 325 -7.58 -3.04 -5.87
CA GLN A 325 -7.17 -3.07 -4.46
C GLN A 325 -6.01 -2.11 -4.18
N LYS A 326 -6.10 -0.90 -4.71
CA LYS A 326 -5.18 0.20 -4.47
C LYS A 326 -5.96 1.38 -3.88
N CYS A 327 -5.38 2.06 -2.90
CA CYS A 327 -5.97 3.29 -2.35
C CYS A 327 -6.15 4.36 -3.43
N SER A 328 -5.31 4.33 -4.46
CA SER A 328 -5.29 5.22 -5.63
C SER A 328 -5.99 4.66 -6.88
N ALA A 329 -6.71 3.52 -6.79
CA ALA A 329 -7.45 2.99 -7.94
C ALA A 329 -8.65 3.86 -8.28
N ALA A 330 -8.83 4.17 -9.57
CA ALA A 330 -10.04 4.83 -10.04
C ALA A 330 -11.27 3.96 -9.72
N SER A 331 -12.20 4.48 -8.94
CA SER A 331 -13.39 3.74 -8.51
C SER A 331 -14.69 4.43 -8.90
N ARG A 332 -14.61 5.67 -9.42
CA ARG A 332 -15.70 6.42 -10.02
C ARG A 332 -15.22 7.20 -11.25
N ALA A 333 -16.11 7.42 -12.20
CA ALA A 333 -15.82 8.20 -13.40
C ALA A 333 -17.00 9.12 -13.74
N TYR A 334 -16.69 10.36 -14.09
CA TYR A 334 -17.64 11.36 -14.55
C TYR A 334 -17.36 11.63 -16.02
N ILE A 335 -18.28 11.20 -16.90
CA ILE A 335 -18.09 11.20 -18.34
C ILE A 335 -19.23 11.99 -18.99
N PRO A 336 -18.95 12.99 -19.85
CA PRO A 336 -20.01 13.74 -20.49
C PRO A 336 -20.73 12.92 -21.57
N ALA A 337 -22.04 13.14 -21.69
CA ALA A 337 -22.91 12.35 -22.54
C ALA A 337 -22.53 12.36 -24.05
N ASN A 338 -21.86 13.43 -24.51
CA ASN A 338 -21.42 13.53 -25.90
C ASN A 338 -20.31 12.56 -26.32
N ILE A 339 -19.48 12.10 -25.35
CA ILE A 339 -18.38 11.14 -25.63
C ILE A 339 -18.67 9.76 -25.04
N TRP A 340 -19.64 9.61 -24.13
CA TRP A 340 -19.88 8.36 -23.41
C TRP A 340 -20.12 7.16 -24.36
N PRO A 341 -20.93 7.22 -25.41
CA PRO A 341 -21.15 6.05 -26.27
C PRO A 341 -19.85 5.51 -26.91
N GLU A 342 -18.91 6.40 -27.25
CA GLU A 342 -17.63 6.01 -27.82
C GLU A 342 -16.67 5.48 -26.74
N VAL A 343 -16.65 6.09 -25.56
CA VAL A 343 -15.89 5.60 -24.39
C VAL A 343 -16.35 4.20 -24.01
N GLU A 344 -17.66 4.00 -23.89
CA GLU A 344 -18.26 2.71 -23.54
C GLU A 344 -17.86 1.61 -24.54
N ASN A 345 -17.93 1.91 -25.83
CA ASN A 345 -17.53 0.95 -26.87
C ASN A 345 -16.05 0.54 -26.73
N TYR A 346 -15.12 1.50 -26.57
CA TYR A 346 -13.70 1.18 -26.34
C TYR A 346 -13.46 0.39 -25.04
N VAL A 347 -14.18 0.73 -23.98
CA VAL A 347 -14.10 -0.02 -22.72
C VAL A 347 -14.58 -1.45 -22.91
N GLN A 348 -15.68 -1.68 -23.63
CA GLN A 348 -16.18 -3.03 -23.94
C GLN A 348 -15.17 -3.84 -24.76
N GLU A 349 -14.54 -3.23 -25.77
CA GLU A 349 -13.50 -3.86 -26.58
C GLU A 349 -12.29 -4.27 -25.72
N ASP A 350 -11.79 -3.38 -24.87
CA ASP A 350 -10.65 -3.65 -23.98
C ASP A 350 -11.00 -4.71 -22.95
N MET A 351 -12.17 -4.63 -22.32
CA MET A 351 -12.65 -5.58 -21.31
C MET A 351 -12.82 -7.00 -21.86
N ALA A 352 -13.26 -7.14 -23.13
CA ALA A 352 -13.38 -8.44 -23.79
C ALA A 352 -12.03 -9.19 -23.92
N ASN A 353 -10.91 -8.47 -23.85
CA ASN A 353 -9.57 -9.03 -23.94
C ASN A 353 -8.93 -9.31 -22.57
N ILE A 354 -9.55 -8.87 -21.47
CA ILE A 354 -9.03 -9.10 -20.11
C ILE A 354 -9.25 -10.55 -19.71
N LYS A 355 -8.15 -11.20 -19.33
CA LYS A 355 -8.18 -12.53 -18.71
C LYS A 355 -8.17 -12.42 -17.20
N VAL A 356 -9.00 -13.22 -16.56
CA VAL A 356 -9.10 -13.36 -15.10
C VAL A 356 -8.68 -14.76 -14.70
N GLY A 357 -7.79 -14.91 -13.71
CA GLY A 357 -7.33 -16.23 -13.27
C GLY A 357 -6.17 -16.22 -12.29
N GLY A 358 -5.54 -17.38 -12.08
CA GLY A 358 -4.41 -17.55 -11.17
C GLY A 358 -3.16 -16.79 -11.63
N VAL A 359 -2.27 -16.51 -10.69
CA VAL A 359 -1.06 -15.70 -10.93
C VAL A 359 0.03 -16.44 -11.70
N GLU A 360 -0.05 -17.77 -11.80
CA GLU A 360 0.90 -18.62 -12.53
C GLU A 360 0.81 -18.46 -14.04
N ASP A 361 -0.37 -18.06 -14.53
CA ASP A 361 -0.55 -17.64 -15.92
C ASP A 361 -0.31 -16.13 -16.07
N PHE A 362 0.88 -15.78 -16.55
CA PHE A 362 1.30 -14.38 -16.72
C PHE A 362 0.53 -13.62 -17.82
N THR A 363 -0.47 -14.26 -18.46
CA THR A 363 -1.39 -13.60 -19.39
C THR A 363 -2.63 -13.06 -18.70
N ASN A 364 -2.88 -13.43 -17.42
CA ASN A 364 -3.98 -12.89 -16.65
C ASN A 364 -3.66 -11.46 -16.18
N PHE A 365 -4.53 -10.53 -16.52
CA PHE A 365 -4.42 -9.14 -16.08
C PHE A 365 -5.02 -8.96 -14.70
N VAL A 366 -6.15 -9.62 -14.42
CA VAL A 366 -6.88 -9.59 -13.15
C VAL A 366 -6.78 -10.94 -12.46
N ASN A 367 -6.56 -10.93 -11.16
CA ASN A 367 -6.49 -12.13 -10.32
C ASN A 367 -7.59 -12.09 -9.23
N ALA A 368 -7.44 -12.86 -8.15
CA ALA A 368 -8.42 -12.89 -7.06
C ALA A 368 -8.27 -11.69 -6.12
N VAL A 369 -9.38 -11.23 -5.52
CA VAL A 369 -9.34 -10.30 -4.40
C VAL A 369 -8.82 -11.00 -3.14
N ILE A 370 -8.40 -10.23 -2.14
CA ILE A 370 -7.50 -10.70 -1.09
C ILE A 370 -8.07 -11.77 -0.15
N ASP A 371 -9.36 -11.71 0.17
CA ASP A 371 -10.00 -12.65 1.09
C ASP A 371 -11.53 -12.73 0.87
N GLU A 372 -12.16 -13.66 1.60
CA GLU A 372 -13.60 -13.89 1.56
C GLU A 372 -14.40 -12.64 1.95
N ALA A 373 -13.93 -11.88 2.94
CA ALA A 373 -14.64 -10.66 3.37
C ALA A 373 -14.69 -9.62 2.26
N SER A 374 -13.59 -9.43 1.52
CA SER A 374 -13.53 -8.58 0.34
C SER A 374 -14.44 -9.10 -0.77
N PHE A 375 -14.40 -10.40 -1.04
CA PHE A 375 -15.28 -11.04 -2.02
C PHE A 375 -16.76 -10.81 -1.71
N MET A 376 -17.18 -11.06 -0.47
CA MET A 376 -18.59 -10.88 -0.06
C MET A 376 -19.04 -9.41 -0.12
N LYS A 377 -18.16 -8.47 0.26
CA LYS A 377 -18.45 -7.03 0.14
C LYS A 377 -18.72 -6.64 -1.31
N LEU A 378 -17.88 -7.13 -2.23
CA LEU A 378 -17.95 -6.78 -3.66
C LEU A 378 -19.13 -7.47 -4.36
N SER A 379 -19.36 -8.75 -4.13
CA SER A 379 -20.50 -9.47 -4.70
C SER A 379 -21.83 -8.89 -4.23
N ASN A 380 -21.94 -8.52 -2.95
CA ASN A 380 -23.13 -7.83 -2.43
C ASN A 380 -23.36 -6.46 -3.09
N ALA A 381 -22.30 -5.71 -3.40
CA ALA A 381 -22.42 -4.43 -4.09
C ALA A 381 -22.91 -4.61 -5.54
N ILE A 382 -22.41 -5.63 -6.24
CA ILE A 382 -22.89 -6.00 -7.58
C ILE A 382 -24.36 -6.42 -7.55
N ASP A 383 -24.73 -7.28 -6.61
CA ASP A 383 -26.13 -7.73 -6.45
C ASP A 383 -27.08 -6.59 -6.09
N ALA A 384 -26.62 -5.63 -5.29
CA ALA A 384 -27.39 -4.44 -4.98
C ALA A 384 -27.59 -3.54 -6.20
N ALA A 385 -26.58 -3.38 -7.04
CA ALA A 385 -26.68 -2.62 -8.28
C ALA A 385 -27.65 -3.27 -9.28
N ASN A 386 -27.60 -4.59 -9.44
CA ASN A 386 -28.53 -5.33 -10.30
C ASN A 386 -30.00 -5.24 -9.87
N LYS A 387 -30.27 -4.90 -8.60
CA LYS A 387 -31.64 -4.75 -8.06
C LYS A 387 -32.07 -3.29 -7.96
N SER A 388 -31.21 -2.36 -8.21
CA SER A 388 -31.45 -0.92 -8.06
C SER A 388 -32.16 -0.32 -9.26
N ALA A 389 -33.08 0.61 -9.02
CA ALA A 389 -33.61 1.49 -10.08
C ALA A 389 -32.69 2.68 -10.39
N ASP A 390 -31.71 2.93 -9.53
CA ASP A 390 -30.80 4.09 -9.60
C ASP A 390 -29.44 3.75 -10.23
N ALA A 391 -29.23 2.48 -10.63
CA ALA A 391 -27.99 2.00 -11.23
C ALA A 391 -28.19 0.75 -12.08
N GLU A 392 -27.28 0.49 -13.00
CA GLU A 392 -27.26 -0.68 -13.87
C GLU A 392 -25.84 -1.23 -14.00
N VAL A 393 -25.66 -2.55 -13.93
CA VAL A 393 -24.40 -3.22 -14.25
C VAL A 393 -24.32 -3.36 -15.77
N ILE A 394 -23.52 -2.54 -16.42
CA ILE A 394 -23.40 -2.50 -17.88
C ILE A 394 -22.31 -3.42 -18.44
N ILE A 395 -21.27 -3.74 -17.66
CA ILE A 395 -20.19 -4.67 -18.04
C ILE A 395 -19.80 -5.52 -16.83
N GLY A 396 -19.54 -6.81 -17.03
CA GLY A 396 -19.07 -7.73 -15.99
C GLY A 396 -20.18 -8.25 -15.09
N GLY A 397 -20.05 -8.06 -13.80
CA GLY A 397 -21.06 -8.49 -12.79
C GLY A 397 -20.98 -9.95 -12.38
N HIS A 398 -20.00 -10.72 -12.88
CA HIS A 398 -19.82 -12.13 -12.53
C HIS A 398 -18.78 -12.31 -11.44
N TYR A 399 -19.00 -13.30 -10.59
CA TYR A 399 -18.05 -13.64 -9.51
C TYR A 399 -18.13 -15.13 -9.17
N ASP A 400 -17.00 -15.69 -8.73
CA ASP A 400 -16.90 -17.11 -8.34
C ASP A 400 -15.87 -17.27 -7.22
N MET A 401 -16.25 -18.00 -6.16
CA MET A 401 -15.37 -18.32 -5.04
C MET A 401 -15.10 -19.82 -4.89
N SER A 402 -15.38 -20.61 -5.90
CA SER A 402 -15.22 -22.07 -5.82
C SER A 402 -13.77 -22.52 -5.67
N ALA A 403 -12.81 -21.84 -6.30
CA ALA A 403 -11.39 -22.12 -6.21
C ALA A 403 -10.59 -20.97 -5.58
N GLY A 404 -10.99 -19.74 -5.84
CA GLY A 404 -10.40 -18.52 -5.35
C GLY A 404 -11.41 -17.39 -5.36
N TYR A 405 -11.08 -16.25 -4.76
CA TYR A 405 -11.97 -15.11 -4.60
C TYR A 405 -12.01 -14.24 -5.86
N PHE A 406 -12.56 -14.75 -6.96
CA PHE A 406 -12.58 -14.07 -8.26
C PHE A 406 -13.81 -13.18 -8.41
N ILE A 407 -13.58 -11.90 -8.66
CA ILE A 407 -14.57 -10.91 -9.08
C ILE A 407 -14.14 -10.41 -10.46
N GLN A 408 -15.01 -10.54 -11.45
CA GLN A 408 -14.71 -9.99 -12.76
C GLN A 408 -14.74 -8.46 -12.74
N PRO A 409 -13.88 -7.79 -13.51
CA PRO A 409 -13.97 -6.35 -13.71
C PRO A 409 -15.38 -5.94 -14.06
N THR A 410 -15.95 -5.02 -13.28
CA THR A 410 -17.36 -4.65 -13.34
C THR A 410 -17.51 -3.15 -13.47
N ILE A 411 -18.35 -2.71 -14.42
CA ILE A 411 -18.74 -1.31 -14.57
C ILE A 411 -20.22 -1.17 -14.25
N ILE A 412 -20.52 -0.25 -13.34
CA ILE A 412 -21.86 0.14 -12.94
C ILE A 412 -22.12 1.54 -13.51
N GLN A 413 -23.18 1.76 -14.24
CA GLN A 413 -23.66 3.10 -14.56
C GLN A 413 -24.64 3.55 -13.49
N ALA A 414 -24.33 4.64 -12.80
CA ALA A 414 -25.22 5.28 -11.84
C ALA A 414 -26.06 6.34 -12.53
N PHE A 415 -27.38 6.36 -12.27
CA PHE A 415 -28.31 7.37 -12.76
C PHE A 415 -28.44 8.56 -11.81
N LYS A 416 -27.90 8.38 -10.58
CA LYS A 416 -27.79 9.44 -9.56
C LYS A 416 -26.32 9.60 -9.14
N PRO A 417 -25.81 10.83 -9.04
CA PRO A 417 -24.41 11.10 -8.71
C PRO A 417 -24.03 10.70 -7.28
N ASP A 418 -25.01 10.55 -6.38
CA ASP A 418 -24.83 10.16 -4.98
C ASP A 418 -25.10 8.66 -4.73
N TYR A 419 -25.18 7.84 -5.78
CA TYR A 419 -25.32 6.40 -5.65
C TYR A 419 -24.21 5.82 -4.75
N ILE A 420 -24.53 4.81 -3.95
CA ILE A 420 -23.62 4.33 -2.89
C ILE A 420 -22.22 3.98 -3.40
N THR A 421 -22.13 3.37 -4.58
CA THR A 421 -20.82 2.99 -5.17
C THR A 421 -20.06 4.18 -5.77
N MET A 422 -20.67 5.36 -5.89
CA MET A 422 -19.98 6.64 -6.18
C MET A 422 -19.34 7.23 -4.92
N ARG A 423 -19.81 6.87 -3.72
CA ARG A 423 -19.43 7.50 -2.45
C ARG A 423 -18.50 6.63 -1.60
N GLU A 424 -18.79 5.33 -1.53
CA GLU A 424 -18.09 4.40 -0.64
C GLU A 424 -16.92 3.72 -1.32
N GLU A 425 -15.81 3.58 -0.60
CA GLU A 425 -14.65 2.79 -1.04
C GLU A 425 -14.96 1.30 -0.96
N LEU A 426 -15.02 0.63 -2.11
CA LEU A 426 -15.24 -0.81 -2.20
C LEU A 426 -13.94 -1.61 -2.12
N PHE A 427 -12.85 -1.07 -2.64
CA PHE A 427 -11.52 -1.67 -2.69
C PHE A 427 -11.50 -2.99 -3.50
N GLY A 428 -12.04 -2.92 -4.70
CA GLY A 428 -12.20 -4.07 -5.60
C GLY A 428 -12.44 -3.66 -7.05
N PRO A 429 -12.56 -4.61 -7.98
CA PRO A 429 -12.62 -4.34 -9.41
C PRO A 429 -14.02 -3.86 -9.85
N ILE A 430 -14.52 -2.82 -9.21
CA ILE A 430 -15.81 -2.17 -9.52
C ILE A 430 -15.55 -0.68 -9.75
N LEU A 431 -15.85 -0.22 -10.95
CA LEU A 431 -15.91 1.20 -11.31
C LEU A 431 -17.36 1.64 -11.48
N THR A 432 -17.72 2.79 -10.95
CA THR A 432 -19.04 3.38 -11.17
C THR A 432 -18.92 4.61 -12.06
N VAL A 433 -19.70 4.66 -13.14
CA VAL A 433 -19.74 5.78 -14.09
C VAL A 433 -20.99 6.59 -13.85
N TYR A 434 -20.84 7.90 -13.77
CA TYR A 434 -21.93 8.86 -13.87
C TYR A 434 -21.81 9.63 -15.18
N VAL A 435 -22.85 9.53 -16.01
CA VAL A 435 -22.91 10.23 -17.31
C VAL A 435 -23.60 11.56 -17.10
N TYR A 436 -22.88 12.66 -17.36
CA TYR A 436 -23.37 14.00 -17.10
C TYR A 436 -23.64 14.82 -18.37
N ASP A 437 -24.45 15.86 -18.27
CA ASP A 437 -24.75 16.80 -19.34
C ASP A 437 -23.50 17.63 -19.71
N PRO A 438 -23.02 17.63 -20.96
CA PRO A 438 -21.83 18.37 -21.39
C PRO A 438 -21.84 19.86 -21.06
N GLU A 439 -23.03 20.47 -20.90
CA GLU A 439 -23.17 21.89 -20.53
C GLU A 439 -23.02 22.13 -19.00
N LYS A 440 -22.91 21.06 -18.19
CA LYS A 440 -22.92 21.13 -16.72
C LYS A 440 -21.58 20.69 -16.10
N VAL A 441 -20.47 21.10 -16.69
CA VAL A 441 -19.13 20.75 -16.21
C VAL A 441 -18.91 21.23 -14.78
N ASP A 442 -19.15 22.52 -14.51
CA ASP A 442 -18.93 23.13 -13.18
C ASP A 442 -19.85 22.52 -12.10
N GLU A 443 -21.13 22.31 -12.43
CA GLU A 443 -22.08 21.64 -11.53
C GLU A 443 -21.62 20.22 -11.19
N THR A 444 -21.03 19.51 -12.17
CA THR A 444 -20.54 18.15 -11.98
C THR A 444 -19.25 18.10 -11.18
N LEU A 445 -18.36 19.09 -11.30
CA LEU A 445 -17.18 19.23 -10.44
C LEU A 445 -17.59 19.48 -8.98
N ASP A 446 -18.58 20.33 -8.75
CA ASP A 446 -19.17 20.56 -7.44
C ASP A 446 -19.76 19.28 -6.81
N ILE A 447 -20.39 18.44 -7.62
CA ILE A 447 -20.93 17.15 -7.21
C ILE A 447 -19.77 16.20 -6.85
N LEU A 448 -18.74 16.14 -7.69
CA LEU A 448 -17.56 15.32 -7.46
C LEU A 448 -16.90 15.65 -6.11
N ASP A 449 -16.67 16.94 -5.84
CA ASP A 449 -16.07 17.44 -4.61
C ASP A 449 -16.89 17.06 -3.36
N LYS A 450 -18.20 17.15 -3.42
CA LYS A 450 -19.12 16.97 -2.29
C LYS A 450 -19.62 15.54 -2.10
N SER A 451 -19.43 14.64 -3.08
CA SER A 451 -20.08 13.33 -3.08
C SER A 451 -19.42 12.29 -2.18
N SER A 452 -18.15 12.47 -1.79
CA SER A 452 -17.42 11.51 -0.95
C SER A 452 -16.60 12.23 0.11
N ALA A 453 -16.44 11.58 1.27
CA ALA A 453 -15.53 12.03 2.33
C ALA A 453 -14.08 11.59 2.10
N TYR A 454 -13.83 10.78 1.08
CA TYR A 454 -12.49 10.29 0.72
C TYR A 454 -11.86 11.19 -0.33
N ALA A 455 -10.58 11.48 -0.18
CA ALA A 455 -9.77 12.19 -1.15
C ALA A 455 -8.32 11.68 -1.12
N LEU A 456 -7.80 11.26 -2.26
CA LEU A 456 -6.39 10.85 -2.40
C LEU A 456 -5.82 11.31 -3.74
N THR A 457 -6.42 10.89 -4.85
CA THR A 457 -5.96 11.24 -6.20
C THR A 457 -7.11 11.29 -7.20
N GLY A 458 -6.86 11.88 -8.36
CA GLY A 458 -7.80 11.93 -9.47
C GLY A 458 -7.09 12.14 -10.80
N ALA A 459 -7.83 11.97 -11.89
CA ALA A 459 -7.34 12.21 -13.25
C ALA A 459 -8.35 13.05 -14.04
N ILE A 460 -7.85 14.11 -14.67
CA ILE A 460 -8.63 15.00 -15.56
C ILE A 460 -8.23 14.73 -17.00
N PHE A 461 -9.23 14.62 -17.88
CA PHE A 461 -9.06 14.45 -19.33
C PHE A 461 -9.70 15.60 -20.07
N SER A 462 -8.92 16.35 -20.82
CA SER A 462 -9.35 17.44 -21.69
C SER A 462 -8.32 17.69 -22.80
N LYS A 463 -8.78 18.11 -23.96
CA LYS A 463 -7.92 18.65 -25.03
C LYS A 463 -7.68 20.15 -24.89
N ASN A 464 -8.37 20.81 -23.97
CA ASN A 464 -8.25 22.24 -23.73
C ASN A 464 -7.45 22.50 -22.45
N ARG A 465 -6.23 23.05 -22.58
CA ARG A 465 -5.37 23.34 -21.45
C ARG A 465 -5.99 24.32 -20.44
N ALA A 466 -6.76 25.30 -20.89
CA ALA A 466 -7.42 26.25 -20.00
C ALA A 466 -8.45 25.54 -19.11
N ASN A 467 -9.22 24.57 -19.68
CA ASN A 467 -10.16 23.77 -18.92
C ASN A 467 -9.42 22.89 -17.88
N ILE A 468 -8.25 22.32 -18.24
CA ILE A 468 -7.45 21.54 -17.28
C ILE A 468 -7.05 22.42 -16.10
N GLU A 469 -6.52 23.64 -16.35
CA GLU A 469 -6.10 24.56 -15.31
C GLU A 469 -7.26 25.03 -14.42
N GLU A 470 -8.46 25.19 -14.97
CA GLU A 470 -9.67 25.56 -14.25
C GLU A 470 -10.17 24.40 -13.39
N MET A 471 -10.31 23.21 -13.97
CA MET A 471 -10.73 22.00 -13.25
C MET A 471 -9.76 21.64 -12.12
N THR A 472 -8.44 21.78 -12.35
CA THR A 472 -7.44 21.51 -11.31
C THR A 472 -7.60 22.45 -10.12
N ARG A 473 -7.93 23.73 -10.33
CA ARG A 473 -8.17 24.69 -9.22
C ARG A 473 -9.43 24.33 -8.41
N SER A 474 -10.45 23.81 -9.07
CA SER A 474 -11.67 23.36 -8.38
C SER A 474 -11.44 22.16 -7.49
N GLU A 475 -10.38 21.37 -7.75
CA GLU A 475 -10.01 20.17 -7.01
C GLU A 475 -9.04 20.42 -5.85
N GLU A 476 -8.44 21.62 -5.73
CA GLU A 476 -7.47 21.93 -4.68
C GLU A 476 -8.00 21.61 -3.27
N HIS A 477 -9.29 21.68 -3.04
CA HIS A 477 -9.89 21.39 -1.75
C HIS A 477 -9.96 19.89 -1.39
N THR A 478 -10.01 18.98 -2.37
CA THR A 478 -10.07 17.54 -2.12
C THR A 478 -8.70 16.88 -2.06
N SER A 479 -7.72 17.38 -2.80
CA SER A 479 -6.36 16.86 -2.84
C SER A 479 -5.43 17.47 -1.76
N GLU A 480 -5.65 18.72 -1.34
CA GLU A 480 -4.82 19.41 -0.34
C GLU A 480 -4.84 18.75 1.05
N LEU A 481 -5.95 18.18 1.47
CA LEU A 481 -6.07 17.55 2.80
C LEU A 481 -5.15 16.33 2.96
N GLN A 482 -4.71 15.71 1.87
CA GLN A 482 -3.79 14.56 1.90
C GLN A 482 -2.36 14.90 1.50
N SER A 483 -2.13 15.90 0.63
CA SER A 483 -0.78 16.33 0.27
C SER A 483 -0.01 16.94 1.45
N HIS A 484 -0.68 17.58 2.40
CA HIS A 484 -0.06 18.08 3.63
C HIS A 484 0.37 16.98 4.61
N LEU A 485 -0.21 15.78 4.53
CA LEU A 485 0.20 14.62 5.35
C LEU A 485 1.44 13.90 4.80
N ASN A 486 1.77 14.10 3.53
CA ASN A 486 2.94 13.50 2.88
C ASN A 486 4.21 14.39 2.90
N LEU A 487 4.14 15.58 3.47
CA LEU A 487 5.23 16.56 3.51
C LEU A 487 5.92 16.66 4.89
N VAL A 488 5.69 15.72 5.81
CA VAL A 488 6.37 15.74 7.12
C VAL A 488 7.23 14.51 7.33
#